data_78c4580d1d28a38bbba8630c4a30177b
#
_entry.id   78c4580d1d28a38bbba8630c4a30177b
#
_cell.length_a   1.000
_cell.length_b   1.000
_cell.length_c   1.000
_cell.angle_alpha   90.00
_cell.angle_beta   90.00
_cell.angle_gamma   90.00
#
_symmetry.space_group_name_H-M   'P 1'
#
loop_
_entity.id
_entity.type
_entity.pdbx_description
1 polymer ?
#
loop_
_entity_poly.entity_id
_entity_poly.type
_entity_poly.pdbx_seq_one_letter_code
_entity_poly.pdbx_strand_id
1 'polypeptide(L)'
;NYNNADNPHPDYWKNLPSSYFYVWGDDPLYSAYRTESAANNWKQAYDSWQNPINQQINWNQLYYANSQVSKNGADALYFIQAKNIDNATLTLASTLAAKQSKNASWNVGLVLSTNNGHHYQTMEDLLGAKSYHNINTYAVGKYAPGSDETQYDLNSAGPNNLGRLVYNGDIFGYNYNIFVHKANVWANYQKSVGR
;
A
#
# COMPACT_ATOMS: atom_id res chain seq x y z
N ASN A 1 -8.90 2.84 -7.76
CA ASN A 1 -10.17 2.32 -8.25
C ASN A 1 -10.20 2.34 -9.77
N TYR A 2 -9.67 1.27 -10.40
CA TYR A 2 -9.37 1.24 -11.83
C TYR A 2 -10.55 0.75 -12.69
N ASN A 3 -11.57 0.22 -12.05
CA ASN A 3 -12.76 -0.32 -12.72
C ASN A 3 -13.99 0.58 -12.59
N ASN A 4 -13.80 1.89 -12.35
CA ASN A 4 -14.88 2.85 -12.07
C ASN A 4 -15.78 2.47 -10.88
N ALA A 5 -15.35 1.55 -10.04
CA ALA A 5 -16.06 1.22 -8.82
C ALA A 5 -15.88 2.31 -7.76
N ASP A 6 -16.91 2.58 -6.99
CA ASP A 6 -16.84 3.55 -5.90
C ASP A 6 -15.86 3.09 -4.82
N ASN A 7 -15.24 4.05 -4.14
CA ASN A 7 -14.37 3.72 -3.00
C ASN A 7 -15.22 3.19 -1.85
N PRO A 8 -14.97 1.95 -1.37
CA PRO A 8 -15.81 1.30 -0.35
C PRO A 8 -15.53 1.78 1.07
N HIS A 9 -14.47 2.58 1.26
CA HIS A 9 -14.13 3.07 2.59
C HIS A 9 -15.10 4.17 3.04
N PRO A 10 -15.75 4.04 4.19
CA PRO A 10 -16.69 5.05 4.67
C PRO A 10 -16.01 6.39 4.96
N ASP A 11 -14.74 6.38 5.37
CA ASP A 11 -13.91 7.55 5.61
C ASP A 11 -13.26 8.15 4.34
N TYR A 12 -13.61 7.63 3.16
CA TYR A 12 -13.17 8.25 1.92
C TYR A 12 -13.70 9.68 1.82
N TRP A 13 -12.81 10.61 1.51
CA TRP A 13 -13.09 12.05 1.62
C TRP A 13 -14.37 12.52 0.92
N LYS A 14 -14.76 11.90 -0.21
CA LYS A 14 -16.00 12.22 -0.92
C LYS A 14 -17.27 11.81 -0.17
N ASN A 15 -17.18 10.86 0.77
CA ASN A 15 -18.30 10.34 1.54
C ASN A 15 -18.51 11.13 2.85
N LEU A 16 -17.51 11.94 3.23
CA LEU A 16 -17.54 12.69 4.47
C LEU A 16 -18.34 13.98 4.33
N PRO A 17 -19.04 14.42 5.38
CA PRO A 17 -19.71 15.73 5.40
C PRO A 17 -18.77 16.87 5.02
N SER A 18 -17.50 16.78 5.41
CA SER A 18 -16.46 17.78 5.08
C SER A 18 -16.24 17.97 3.58
N SER A 19 -16.58 17.00 2.73
CA SER A 19 -16.49 17.16 1.27
C SER A 19 -17.44 18.23 0.73
N TYR A 20 -18.50 18.51 1.46
CA TYR A 20 -19.50 19.55 1.14
C TYR A 20 -19.24 20.87 1.85
N PHE A 21 -18.23 20.93 2.75
CA PHE A 21 -17.95 22.10 3.57
C PHE A 21 -17.63 23.34 2.75
N TYR A 22 -16.79 23.22 1.74
CA TYR A 22 -16.41 24.34 0.86
C TYR A 22 -17.57 24.86 0.01
N VAL A 23 -18.57 24.04 -0.26
CA VAL A 23 -19.78 24.44 -1.00
C VAL A 23 -20.79 25.09 -0.07
N TRP A 24 -20.79 24.71 1.21
CA TRP A 24 -21.72 25.20 2.23
C TRP A 24 -21.08 26.21 3.21
N GLY A 25 -19.76 26.19 3.40
CA GLY A 25 -19.04 27.02 4.36
C GLY A 25 -19.05 28.52 4.09
N ASP A 26 -18.47 29.32 4.98
CA ASP A 26 -18.47 30.78 4.94
C ASP A 26 -17.37 31.40 4.05
N ASP A 27 -16.64 30.63 3.29
CA ASP A 27 -15.56 31.12 2.42
C ASP A 27 -16.16 31.95 1.25
N PRO A 28 -15.81 33.24 1.13
CA PRO A 28 -16.31 34.11 0.07
C PRO A 28 -15.95 33.63 -1.34
N LEU A 29 -14.83 32.90 -1.50
CA LEU A 29 -14.39 32.34 -2.80
C LEU A 29 -15.37 31.29 -3.34
N TYR A 30 -16.12 30.64 -2.47
CA TYR A 30 -17.08 29.58 -2.81
C TYR A 30 -18.53 30.00 -2.67
N SER A 31 -18.81 31.27 -2.39
CA SER A 31 -20.15 31.78 -2.22
C SER A 31 -21.10 31.50 -3.40
N ALA A 32 -20.56 31.46 -4.62
CA ALA A 32 -21.33 31.15 -5.83
C ALA A 32 -21.83 29.69 -5.89
N TYR A 33 -21.25 28.79 -5.10
CA TYR A 33 -21.62 27.39 -5.05
C TYR A 33 -22.52 27.04 -3.86
N ARG A 34 -22.89 28.03 -3.05
CA ARG A 34 -23.80 27.87 -1.91
C ARG A 34 -25.24 27.75 -2.41
N THR A 35 -25.62 26.53 -2.73
CA THR A 35 -26.97 26.23 -3.18
C THR A 35 -27.74 25.50 -2.08
N GLU A 36 -29.06 25.58 -2.10
CA GLU A 36 -29.92 24.77 -1.22
C GLU A 36 -29.64 23.28 -1.40
N SER A 37 -29.36 22.84 -2.63
CA SER A 37 -28.98 21.47 -2.94
C SER A 37 -27.68 21.06 -2.23
N ALA A 38 -26.66 21.93 -2.20
CA ALA A 38 -25.40 21.65 -1.51
C ALA A 38 -25.57 21.55 0.00
N ALA A 39 -26.40 22.42 0.59
CA ALA A 39 -26.75 22.35 2.00
C ALA A 39 -27.48 21.06 2.36
N ASN A 40 -28.42 20.64 1.52
CA ASN A 40 -29.14 19.39 1.69
C ASN A 40 -28.21 18.18 1.59
N ASN A 41 -27.29 18.15 0.64
CA ASN A 41 -26.29 17.10 0.50
C ASN A 41 -25.37 17.01 1.72
N TRP A 42 -24.90 18.17 2.21
CA TRP A 42 -24.11 18.21 3.45
C TRP A 42 -24.90 17.63 4.62
N LYS A 43 -26.16 18.06 4.80
CA LYS A 43 -27.01 17.58 5.89
C LYS A 43 -27.25 16.08 5.78
N GLN A 44 -27.53 15.55 4.62
CA GLN A 44 -27.71 14.12 4.41
C GLN A 44 -26.44 13.32 4.73
N ALA A 45 -25.27 13.79 4.29
CA ALA A 45 -23.99 13.17 4.61
C ALA A 45 -23.71 13.23 6.11
N TYR A 46 -23.99 14.35 6.76
CA TYR A 46 -23.83 14.51 8.20
C TYR A 46 -24.75 13.57 8.99
N ASP A 47 -26.05 13.56 8.68
CA ASP A 47 -27.04 12.71 9.35
C ASP A 47 -26.70 11.22 9.13
N SER A 48 -26.28 10.85 7.92
CA SER A 48 -25.82 9.49 7.61
C SER A 48 -24.60 9.10 8.43
N TRP A 49 -23.64 10.01 8.59
CA TRP A 49 -22.42 9.76 9.35
C TRP A 49 -22.66 9.60 10.85
N GLN A 50 -23.78 10.12 11.39
CA GLN A 50 -24.14 9.91 12.80
C GLN A 50 -24.54 8.45 13.11
N ASN A 51 -24.85 7.65 12.09
CA ASN A 51 -25.16 6.24 12.28
C ASN A 51 -23.88 5.38 12.23
N PRO A 52 -23.49 4.69 13.33
CA PRO A 52 -22.30 3.87 13.39
C PRO A 52 -22.22 2.77 12.31
N ILE A 53 -23.35 2.30 11.81
CA ILE A 53 -23.41 1.31 10.73
C ILE A 53 -22.81 1.89 9.43
N ASN A 54 -23.08 3.17 9.15
CA ASN A 54 -22.58 3.84 7.96
C ASN A 54 -21.08 4.22 8.05
N GLN A 55 -20.50 4.09 9.23
CA GLN A 55 -19.06 4.27 9.49
C GLN A 55 -18.28 2.97 9.27
N GLN A 56 -18.94 1.90 8.85
CA GLN A 56 -18.33 0.59 8.58
C GLN A 56 -18.39 0.27 7.09
N ILE A 57 -17.45 -0.59 6.65
CA ILE A 57 -17.50 -1.13 5.28
C ILE A 57 -18.75 -1.99 5.14
N ASN A 58 -19.54 -1.71 4.12
CA ASN A 58 -20.71 -2.51 3.79
C ASN A 58 -20.32 -3.74 2.97
N TRP A 59 -19.86 -4.79 3.64
CA TRP A 59 -19.43 -6.04 3.01
C TRP A 59 -20.48 -6.66 2.09
N ASN A 60 -21.76 -6.63 2.50
CA ASN A 60 -22.84 -7.19 1.69
C ASN A 60 -22.95 -6.48 0.33
N GLN A 61 -22.75 -5.16 0.31
CA GLN A 61 -22.75 -4.40 -0.94
C GLN A 61 -21.56 -4.78 -1.83
N LEU A 62 -20.37 -5.01 -1.26
CA LEU A 62 -19.19 -5.42 -2.02
C LEU A 62 -19.38 -6.80 -2.67
N TYR A 63 -19.84 -7.78 -1.90
CA TYR A 63 -20.20 -9.11 -2.42
C TYR A 63 -21.27 -9.04 -3.48
N TYR A 64 -22.32 -8.25 -3.26
CA TYR A 64 -23.39 -8.06 -4.24
C TYR A 64 -22.84 -7.47 -5.54
N ALA A 65 -22.06 -6.39 -5.48
CA ALA A 65 -21.46 -5.75 -6.65
C ALA A 65 -20.60 -6.73 -7.46
N ASN A 66 -19.74 -7.50 -6.78
CA ASN A 66 -18.92 -8.52 -7.43
C ASN A 66 -19.77 -9.63 -8.05
N SER A 67 -20.85 -10.06 -7.39
CA SER A 67 -21.74 -11.08 -7.94
C SER A 67 -22.42 -10.64 -9.24
N GLN A 68 -22.77 -9.36 -9.36
CA GLN A 68 -23.39 -8.83 -10.58
C GLN A 68 -22.43 -8.82 -11.77
N VAL A 69 -21.19 -8.37 -11.55
CA VAL A 69 -20.18 -8.34 -12.64
C VAL A 69 -19.72 -9.73 -13.02
N SER A 70 -19.58 -10.65 -12.06
CA SER A 70 -19.17 -12.05 -12.32
C SER A 70 -20.21 -12.84 -13.15
N LYS A 71 -21.49 -12.52 -13.05
CA LYS A 71 -22.54 -13.11 -13.91
C LYS A 71 -22.28 -12.79 -15.38
N ASN A 72 -21.71 -11.63 -15.65
CA ASN A 72 -21.40 -11.16 -17.00
C ASN A 72 -19.96 -11.52 -17.44
N GLY A 73 -19.25 -12.34 -16.67
CA GLY A 73 -17.86 -12.72 -16.95
C GLY A 73 -16.84 -11.61 -16.76
N ALA A 74 -17.19 -10.53 -16.05
CA ALA A 74 -16.28 -9.43 -15.76
C ALA A 74 -15.47 -9.69 -14.48
N ASP A 75 -14.36 -8.95 -14.36
CA ASP A 75 -13.45 -9.00 -13.23
C ASP A 75 -14.07 -8.51 -11.93
N ALA A 76 -13.45 -8.91 -10.81
CA ALA A 76 -13.77 -8.38 -9.50
C ALA A 76 -13.66 -6.85 -9.48
N LEU A 77 -14.71 -6.17 -9.00
CA LEU A 77 -14.69 -4.73 -8.73
C LEU A 77 -13.95 -4.43 -7.42
N TYR A 78 -14.14 -5.30 -6.44
CA TYR A 78 -13.56 -5.20 -5.11
C TYR A 78 -12.87 -6.51 -4.76
N PHE A 79 -11.75 -6.41 -4.07
CA PHE A 79 -11.01 -7.54 -3.54
C PHE A 79 -10.22 -7.15 -2.30
N ILE A 80 -9.84 -8.14 -1.51
CA ILE A 80 -8.93 -7.98 -0.38
C ILE A 80 -7.54 -8.42 -0.83
N GLN A 81 -6.55 -7.60 -0.55
CA GLN A 81 -5.15 -7.90 -0.82
C GLN A 81 -4.32 -7.76 0.45
N ALA A 82 -3.27 -8.55 0.58
CA ALA A 82 -2.23 -8.34 1.57
C ALA A 82 -0.95 -7.81 0.92
N LYS A 83 -0.30 -6.88 1.61
CA LYS A 83 1.05 -6.42 1.27
C LYS A 83 2.01 -7.06 2.26
N ASN A 84 2.86 -7.93 1.76
CA ASN A 84 3.75 -8.76 2.56
C ASN A 84 5.19 -8.24 2.46
N ILE A 85 5.89 -8.27 3.58
CA ILE A 85 7.31 -7.93 3.67
C ILE A 85 7.98 -8.96 4.57
N ASP A 86 8.74 -9.86 3.96
CA ASP A 86 9.54 -10.84 4.65
C ASP A 86 10.99 -10.37 4.71
N ASN A 87 11.55 -10.32 5.92
CA ASN A 87 12.92 -9.85 6.13
C ASN A 87 13.78 -10.97 6.72
N ALA A 88 14.91 -11.23 6.07
CA ALA A 88 15.96 -12.08 6.59
C ALA A 88 17.24 -11.28 6.80
N THR A 89 17.74 -11.21 8.04
CA THR A 89 18.94 -10.46 8.39
C THR A 89 20.01 -11.38 8.95
N LEU A 90 21.22 -11.33 8.38
CA LEU A 90 22.41 -11.95 8.93
C LEU A 90 23.36 -10.85 9.39
N THR A 91 23.83 -10.94 10.63
CA THR A 91 24.80 -10.00 11.19
C THR A 91 25.98 -10.72 11.78
N LEU A 92 27.18 -10.35 11.38
CA LEU A 92 28.45 -10.76 11.97
C LEU A 92 29.05 -9.56 12.68
N ALA A 93 29.31 -9.72 13.98
CA ALA A 93 29.98 -8.69 14.80
C ALA A 93 31.23 -9.27 15.45
N SER A 94 32.34 -8.52 15.41
CA SER A 94 33.59 -8.87 16.07
C SER A 94 34.19 -7.66 16.75
N THR A 95 34.71 -7.85 17.95
CA THR A 95 35.39 -6.79 18.72
C THR A 95 36.70 -7.32 19.24
N LEU A 96 37.77 -6.57 19.01
CA LEU A 96 39.09 -6.80 19.59
C LEU A 96 39.41 -5.72 20.60
N ALA A 97 39.69 -6.13 21.84
CA ALA A 97 40.17 -5.24 22.89
C ALA A 97 41.63 -5.59 23.22
N ALA A 98 42.50 -4.58 23.22
CA ALA A 98 43.92 -4.77 23.52
C ALA A 98 44.42 -3.71 24.50
N LYS A 99 45.24 -4.15 25.48
CA LYS A 99 45.98 -3.27 26.38
C LYS A 99 47.37 -3.03 25.78
N GLN A 100 47.70 -1.77 25.48
CA GLN A 100 49.02 -1.41 25.01
C GLN A 100 50.00 -1.22 26.17
N SER A 101 49.49 -0.70 27.31
CA SER A 101 50.26 -0.52 28.56
C SER A 101 49.32 -0.52 29.77
N LYS A 102 49.88 -0.32 30.99
CA LYS A 102 49.02 -0.16 32.18
C LYS A 102 48.02 0.99 32.09
N ASN A 103 48.34 2.00 31.28
CA ASN A 103 47.55 3.22 31.21
C ASN A 103 46.97 3.46 29.81
N ALA A 104 47.14 2.53 28.87
CA ALA A 104 46.64 2.68 27.50
C ALA A 104 45.97 1.40 26.99
N SER A 105 44.81 1.56 26.40
CA SER A 105 44.06 0.48 25.75
C SER A 105 43.37 0.99 24.49
N TRP A 106 43.10 0.10 23.59
CA TRP A 106 42.33 0.37 22.42
C TRP A 106 41.37 -0.79 22.10
N ASN A 107 40.27 -0.44 21.50
CA ASN A 107 39.26 -1.38 21.05
C ASN A 107 38.95 -1.12 19.58
N VAL A 108 38.81 -2.17 18.81
CA VAL A 108 38.41 -2.09 17.39
C VAL A 108 37.23 -3.03 17.20
N GLY A 109 36.25 -2.59 16.46
CA GLY A 109 35.12 -3.42 16.14
C GLY A 109 34.77 -3.37 14.66
N LEU A 110 34.25 -4.50 14.18
CA LEU A 110 33.72 -4.68 12.84
C LEU A 110 32.30 -5.27 12.98
N VAL A 111 31.34 -4.66 12.27
CA VAL A 111 30.00 -5.22 12.12
C VAL A 111 29.68 -5.28 10.63
N LEU A 112 29.42 -6.49 10.15
CA LEU A 112 28.95 -6.76 8.80
C LEU A 112 27.49 -7.24 8.92
N SER A 113 26.61 -6.67 8.11
CA SER A 113 25.22 -7.07 8.08
C SER A 113 24.72 -7.14 6.65
N THR A 114 23.96 -8.17 6.35
CA THR A 114 23.19 -8.29 5.11
C THR A 114 21.73 -8.51 5.46
N ASN A 115 20.86 -7.81 4.78
CA ASN A 115 19.41 -7.96 4.87
C ASN A 115 18.85 -8.25 3.49
N ASN A 116 17.96 -9.21 3.40
CA ASN A 116 17.11 -9.46 2.23
C ASN A 116 15.67 -9.18 2.63
N GLY A 117 15.06 -8.16 2.05
CA GLY A 117 13.65 -7.83 2.18
C GLY A 117 12.89 -8.29 0.93
N HIS A 118 12.05 -9.30 1.05
CA HIS A 118 11.16 -9.76 0.00
C HIS A 118 9.81 -9.03 0.12
N HIS A 119 9.45 -8.25 -0.88
CA HIS A 119 8.23 -7.46 -0.94
C HIS A 119 7.31 -8.05 -2.01
N TYR A 120 6.11 -8.44 -1.62
CA TYR A 120 5.13 -9.00 -2.55
C TYR A 120 3.70 -8.74 -2.09
N GLN A 121 2.77 -8.87 -3.02
CA GLN A 121 1.35 -8.67 -2.78
C GLN A 121 0.58 -9.93 -3.12
N THR A 122 -0.33 -10.35 -2.23
CA THR A 122 -1.19 -11.52 -2.42
C THR A 122 -2.66 -11.15 -2.52
N MET A 123 -3.39 -11.89 -3.33
CA MET A 123 -4.84 -11.83 -3.41
C MET A 123 -5.42 -12.67 -2.28
N GLU A 124 -6.04 -12.02 -1.29
CA GLU A 124 -6.60 -12.73 -0.14
C GLU A 124 -8.04 -13.19 -0.38
N ASP A 125 -8.88 -12.30 -0.93
CA ASP A 125 -10.27 -12.64 -1.20
C ASP A 125 -10.82 -11.81 -2.36
N LEU A 126 -11.42 -12.48 -3.33
CA LEU A 126 -12.10 -11.87 -4.47
C LEU A 126 -13.55 -11.45 -4.15
N LEU A 127 -13.97 -11.54 -2.88
CA LEU A 127 -15.30 -11.15 -2.40
C LEU A 127 -16.43 -11.71 -3.27
N GLY A 128 -16.34 -13.00 -3.59
CA GLY A 128 -17.35 -13.71 -4.39
C GLY A 128 -17.23 -13.56 -5.89
N ALA A 129 -16.25 -12.82 -6.41
CA ALA A 129 -15.91 -12.82 -7.82
C ALA A 129 -15.09 -14.06 -8.21
N LYS A 130 -15.02 -14.37 -9.51
CA LYS A 130 -14.29 -15.53 -10.02
C LYS A 130 -12.80 -15.28 -10.19
N SER A 131 -12.45 -14.07 -10.62
CA SER A 131 -11.08 -13.70 -10.99
C SER A 131 -10.90 -12.19 -11.01
N TYR A 132 -9.65 -11.78 -11.10
CA TYR A 132 -9.22 -10.42 -11.35
C TYR A 132 -8.09 -10.42 -12.39
N HIS A 133 -8.10 -9.51 -13.37
CA HIS A 133 -6.96 -9.33 -14.25
C HIS A 133 -5.87 -8.51 -13.59
N ASN A 134 -4.64 -9.04 -13.61
CA ASN A 134 -3.49 -8.29 -13.14
C ASN A 134 -3.09 -7.25 -14.18
N ILE A 135 -3.41 -6.00 -13.91
CA ILE A 135 -3.15 -4.87 -14.81
C ILE A 135 -2.11 -3.93 -14.24
N ASN A 136 -1.40 -3.25 -15.11
CA ASN A 136 -0.50 -2.16 -14.73
C ASN A 136 -1.31 -0.91 -14.38
N THR A 137 -1.55 -0.73 -13.09
CA THR A 137 -2.38 0.36 -12.56
C THR A 137 -1.81 1.75 -12.83
N TYR A 138 -0.49 1.87 -13.06
CA TYR A 138 0.16 3.13 -13.41
C TYR A 138 -0.03 3.51 -14.89
N ALA A 139 -0.34 2.54 -15.73
CA ALA A 139 -0.61 2.76 -17.15
C ALA A 139 -2.08 3.13 -17.42
N VAL A 140 -2.99 2.78 -16.49
CA VAL A 140 -4.42 3.11 -16.62
C VAL A 140 -4.63 4.62 -16.65
N GLY A 141 -5.36 5.08 -17.66
CA GLY A 141 -5.61 6.51 -17.88
C GLY A 141 -4.53 7.23 -18.72
N LYS A 142 -3.34 6.62 -18.88
CA LYS A 142 -2.30 7.11 -19.78
C LYS A 142 -2.34 6.43 -21.15
N TYR A 143 -2.68 5.15 -21.15
CA TYR A 143 -2.83 4.33 -22.36
C TYR A 143 -4.27 3.85 -22.52
N ALA A 144 -4.63 3.39 -23.71
CA ALA A 144 -5.96 2.89 -23.97
C ALA A 144 -6.27 1.66 -23.09
N PRO A 145 -7.51 1.53 -22.57
CA PRO A 145 -7.92 0.33 -21.85
C PRO A 145 -7.72 -0.92 -22.71
N GLY A 146 -7.10 -1.95 -22.13
CA GLY A 146 -6.81 -3.21 -22.83
C GLY A 146 -5.58 -3.18 -23.73
N SER A 147 -4.83 -2.06 -23.81
CA SER A 147 -3.54 -2.04 -24.50
C SER A 147 -2.49 -2.88 -23.77
N ASP A 148 -1.44 -3.28 -24.48
CA ASP A 148 -0.34 -4.09 -23.92
C ASP A 148 0.27 -3.45 -22.67
N GLU A 149 0.40 -2.12 -22.65
CA GLU A 149 0.96 -1.37 -21.52
C GLU A 149 0.07 -1.48 -20.26
N THR A 150 -1.25 -1.56 -20.43
CA THR A 150 -2.19 -1.72 -19.33
C THR A 150 -2.33 -3.16 -18.87
N GLN A 151 -2.05 -4.13 -19.76
CA GLN A 151 -2.16 -5.57 -19.48
C GLN A 151 -0.84 -6.19 -18.99
N TYR A 152 0.24 -5.41 -18.93
CA TYR A 152 1.55 -5.90 -18.52
C TYR A 152 1.59 -6.28 -17.05
N ASP A 153 1.91 -7.54 -16.77
CA ASP A 153 2.15 -8.05 -15.42
C ASP A 153 3.65 -8.01 -15.10
N LEU A 154 4.07 -7.12 -14.18
CA LEU A 154 5.46 -6.99 -13.75
C LEU A 154 6.05 -8.26 -13.13
N ASN A 155 5.20 -9.20 -12.70
CA ASN A 155 5.63 -10.49 -12.16
C ASN A 155 5.72 -11.58 -13.24
N SER A 156 5.37 -11.29 -14.47
CA SER A 156 5.41 -12.28 -15.52
C SER A 156 6.77 -12.32 -16.21
N ALA A 157 7.27 -13.54 -16.38
CA ALA A 157 8.52 -13.80 -17.09
C ALA A 157 8.27 -13.88 -18.60
N GLY A 158 7.88 -12.79 -19.25
CA GLY A 158 7.82 -12.74 -20.70
C GLY A 158 6.53 -12.19 -21.31
N PRO A 159 6.49 -11.98 -22.64
CA PRO A 159 5.41 -11.30 -23.33
C PRO A 159 4.08 -12.07 -23.40
N ASN A 160 4.05 -13.33 -22.96
CA ASN A 160 2.88 -14.19 -23.07
C ASN A 160 1.96 -14.14 -21.84
N ASN A 161 2.25 -13.31 -20.85
CA ASN A 161 1.47 -13.19 -19.60
C ASN A 161 0.69 -11.88 -19.51
N LEU A 162 0.41 -11.26 -20.63
CA LEU A 162 -0.46 -10.10 -20.68
C LEU A 162 -1.87 -10.48 -20.21
N GLY A 163 -2.43 -9.68 -19.30
CA GLY A 163 -3.77 -9.89 -18.79
C GLY A 163 -3.93 -11.17 -17.96
N ARG A 164 -2.92 -11.58 -17.19
CA ARG A 164 -2.99 -12.76 -16.32
C ARG A 164 -4.18 -12.69 -15.36
N LEU A 165 -4.96 -13.75 -15.30
CA LEU A 165 -6.01 -13.92 -14.30
C LEU A 165 -5.38 -14.25 -12.93
N VAL A 166 -5.88 -13.57 -11.91
CA VAL A 166 -5.47 -13.71 -10.52
C VAL A 166 -6.60 -14.32 -9.73
N TYR A 167 -6.27 -15.30 -8.90
CA TYR A 167 -7.17 -16.02 -8.01
C TYR A 167 -6.75 -15.83 -6.55
N ASN A 168 -7.59 -16.27 -5.62
CA ASN A 168 -7.25 -16.23 -4.19
C ASN A 168 -5.96 -17.01 -3.92
N GLY A 169 -5.04 -16.38 -3.20
CA GLY A 169 -3.72 -16.90 -2.86
C GLY A 169 -2.61 -16.56 -3.86
N ASP A 170 -2.94 -16.02 -5.03
CA ASP A 170 -1.94 -15.66 -6.04
C ASP A 170 -1.15 -14.42 -5.65
N ILE A 171 0.14 -14.43 -5.97
CA ILE A 171 0.97 -13.21 -5.95
C ILE A 171 0.66 -12.40 -7.20
N PHE A 172 0.41 -11.09 -7.04
CA PHE A 172 0.12 -10.18 -8.14
C PHE A 172 0.62 -8.76 -7.85
N GLY A 173 0.52 -7.85 -8.84
CA GLY A 173 0.93 -6.46 -8.71
C GLY A 173 2.44 -6.31 -8.64
N TYR A 174 3.08 -6.66 -7.52
CA TYR A 174 4.53 -6.62 -7.37
C TYR A 174 5.08 -7.82 -6.60
N ASN A 175 6.33 -8.18 -6.94
CA ASN A 175 7.10 -9.24 -6.29
C ASN A 175 8.58 -8.97 -6.54
N TYR A 176 9.30 -8.44 -5.54
CA TYR A 176 10.70 -8.08 -5.68
C TYR A 176 11.50 -8.23 -4.38
N ASN A 177 12.82 -8.32 -4.51
CA ASN A 177 13.73 -8.38 -3.39
C ASN A 177 14.59 -7.12 -3.31
N ILE A 178 14.82 -6.64 -2.10
CA ILE A 178 15.77 -5.57 -1.77
C ILE A 178 16.88 -6.15 -0.92
N PHE A 179 18.11 -6.06 -1.41
CA PHE A 179 19.30 -6.47 -0.67
C PHE A 179 20.00 -5.23 -0.12
N VAL A 180 20.26 -5.22 1.19
CA VAL A 180 20.99 -4.16 1.86
C VAL A 180 22.20 -4.75 2.56
N HIS A 181 23.41 -4.32 2.16
CA HIS A 181 24.65 -4.70 2.80
C HIS A 181 25.22 -3.52 3.57
N LYS A 182 25.60 -3.75 4.82
CA LYS A 182 26.18 -2.72 5.70
C LYS A 182 27.50 -3.22 6.27
N ALA A 183 28.49 -2.36 6.30
CA ALA A 183 29.75 -2.58 6.98
C ALA A 183 30.05 -1.39 7.88
N ASN A 184 30.26 -1.64 9.15
CA ASN A 184 30.67 -0.63 10.12
C ASN A 184 31.99 -1.05 10.74
N VAL A 185 32.97 -0.14 10.75
CA VAL A 185 34.23 -0.30 11.44
C VAL A 185 34.39 0.86 12.43
N TRP A 186 34.78 0.56 13.63
CA TRP A 186 35.03 1.58 14.62
C TRP A 186 36.29 1.26 15.42
N ALA A 187 36.97 2.30 15.90
CA ALA A 187 38.13 2.17 16.78
C ALA A 187 38.02 3.20 17.90
N ASN A 188 38.40 2.78 19.11
CA ASN A 188 38.49 3.63 20.29
C ASN A 188 39.87 3.46 20.94
N TYR A 189 40.55 4.55 21.23
CA TYR A 189 41.78 4.56 22.02
C TYR A 189 41.60 5.36 23.29
N GLN A 190 41.93 4.74 24.40
CA GLN A 190 41.87 5.36 25.73
C GLN A 190 43.25 5.37 26.37
N LYS A 191 43.70 6.55 26.84
CA LYS A 191 44.95 6.73 27.55
C LYS A 191 44.69 7.51 28.83
N SER A 192 45.06 6.92 29.98
CA SER A 192 45.03 7.62 31.27
C SER A 192 46.34 8.38 31.42
N VAL A 193 46.24 9.70 31.58
CA VAL A 193 47.38 10.55 31.89
C VAL A 193 47.34 10.83 33.38
N GLY A 194 48.21 10.15 34.12
CA GLY A 194 48.35 10.39 35.55
C GLY A 194 48.86 11.83 35.83
N ARG A 195 48.33 12.42 36.90
CA ARG A 195 48.97 13.57 37.53
C ARG A 195 50.20 13.15 38.29
#